data_bbe77843b408ef047fa8d8747d4879c3
#
_entry.id   bbe77843b408ef047fa8d8747d4879c3
#
_cell.length_a   1.000
_cell.length_b   1.000
_cell.length_c   1.000
_cell.angle_alpha   90.00
_cell.angle_beta   90.00
_cell.angle_gamma   90.00
#
_symmetry.space_group_name_H-M   'P 1'
#
loop_
_entity.id
_entity.type
_entity.pdbx_description
1 polymer ?
#
loop_
_entity_poly.entity_id
_entity_poly.type
_entity_poly.pdbx_seq_one_letter_code
_entity_poly.pdbx_strand_id
1 'polypeptide(L)'
;MVLDPIINGYHLTRVLMDGGSGLNLIYQDTVRKMGIDRTKIRHRTTTFKGVVPGLEARCTGSLLLEVVFGSSDNFRSERLTFYIAPFRSGDQALLGRTAFARFNAIPHYASLKLKMPGPCGTITVSGNTECSLRAEEHAAALAAEH
;
A
#
# COMPACT_ATOMS: atom_id res chain seq x y z
N MET A 1 5.01 8.51 0.92
CA MET A 1 5.80 8.07 -0.27
C MET A 1 4.91 7.24 -1.18
N VAL A 2 4.81 7.60 -2.43
CA VAL A 2 4.02 6.85 -3.42
C VAL A 2 4.96 6.01 -4.28
N LEU A 3 4.63 4.72 -4.41
CA LEU A 3 5.42 3.71 -5.08
C LEU A 3 4.61 3.04 -6.20
N ASP A 4 5.28 2.25 -6.99
CA ASP A 4 4.69 1.55 -8.15
C ASP A 4 5.03 0.05 -8.18
N PRO A 5 4.72 -0.70 -7.11
CA PRO A 5 4.98 -2.13 -7.08
C PRO A 5 4.06 -2.91 -8.01
N ILE A 6 4.41 -4.17 -8.21
CA ILE A 6 3.51 -5.14 -8.85
C ILE A 6 2.73 -5.84 -7.74
N ILE A 7 1.41 -5.72 -7.76
CA ILE A 7 0.53 -6.39 -6.79
C ILE A 7 -0.42 -7.31 -7.55
N ASN A 8 -0.43 -8.59 -7.17
CA ASN A 8 -1.24 -9.62 -7.83
C ASN A 8 -1.01 -9.68 -9.36
N GLY A 9 0.22 -9.46 -9.81
CA GLY A 9 0.58 -9.44 -11.22
C GLY A 9 0.27 -8.14 -11.95
N TYR A 10 -0.30 -7.15 -11.30
CA TYR A 10 -0.65 -5.85 -11.88
C TYR A 10 0.35 -4.79 -11.43
N HIS A 11 0.90 -4.04 -12.39
CA HIS A 11 1.74 -2.89 -12.09
C HIS A 11 0.87 -1.71 -11.66
N LEU A 12 0.82 -1.47 -10.36
CA LEU A 12 0.11 -0.32 -9.79
C LEU A 12 1.05 0.88 -9.72
N THR A 13 0.53 2.07 -10.01
CA THR A 13 1.34 3.29 -10.11
C THR A 13 1.17 4.23 -8.93
N ARG A 14 0.17 3.98 -8.09
CA ARG A 14 -0.17 4.86 -6.96
C ARG A 14 -0.44 4.02 -5.71
N VAL A 15 0.63 3.50 -5.13
CA VAL A 15 0.57 2.77 -3.86
C VAL A 15 1.25 3.61 -2.79
N LEU A 16 0.48 4.07 -1.81
CA LEU A 16 1.01 4.86 -0.71
C LEU A 16 1.69 3.95 0.30
N MET A 17 2.93 4.26 0.65
CA MET A 17 3.67 3.61 1.72
C MET A 17 3.59 4.47 2.97
N ASP A 18 2.91 3.98 4.01
CA ASP A 18 2.65 4.72 5.25
C ASP A 18 2.95 3.87 6.47
N GLY A 19 4.08 4.14 7.11
CA GLY A 19 4.49 3.45 8.34
C GLY A 19 3.62 3.77 9.57
N GLY A 20 2.77 4.80 9.49
CA GLY A 20 1.79 5.10 10.54
C GLY A 20 0.56 4.20 10.51
N SER A 21 0.32 3.52 9.39
CA SER A 21 -0.80 2.58 9.27
C SER A 21 -0.42 1.20 9.81
N GLY A 22 -1.27 0.62 10.64
CA GLY A 22 -1.11 -0.76 11.11
C GLY A 22 -1.54 -1.81 10.10
N LEU A 23 -2.23 -1.43 9.05
CA LEU A 23 -2.85 -2.33 8.08
C LEU A 23 -2.42 -1.98 6.67
N ASN A 24 -2.42 -3.00 5.79
CA ASN A 24 -2.37 -2.80 4.35
C ASN A 24 -3.80 -2.70 3.83
N LEU A 25 -4.06 -1.72 2.99
CA LEU A 25 -5.38 -1.50 2.40
C LEU A 25 -5.33 -1.64 0.89
N ILE A 26 -6.39 -2.17 0.32
CA ILE A 26 -6.65 -2.10 -1.12
C ILE A 26 -8.04 -1.52 -1.30
N TYR A 27 -8.17 -0.54 -2.21
CA TYR A 27 -9.44 0.13 -2.40
C TYR A 27 -10.33 -0.68 -3.33
N GLN A 28 -11.64 -0.60 -3.09
CA GLN A 28 -12.62 -1.43 -3.79
C GLN A 28 -12.53 -1.27 -5.32
N ASP A 29 -12.30 -0.06 -5.82
CA ASP A 29 -12.14 0.16 -7.25
C ASP A 29 -10.93 -0.57 -7.84
N THR A 30 -9.84 -0.66 -7.07
CA THR A 30 -8.65 -1.40 -7.48
C THR A 30 -8.94 -2.90 -7.56
N VAL A 31 -9.65 -3.44 -6.57
CA VAL A 31 -10.07 -4.85 -6.56
C VAL A 31 -10.91 -5.18 -7.79
N ARG A 32 -11.85 -4.31 -8.15
CA ARG A 32 -12.69 -4.49 -9.35
C ARG A 32 -11.86 -4.48 -10.62
N LYS A 33 -10.95 -3.53 -10.76
CA LYS A 33 -10.09 -3.41 -11.95
C LYS A 33 -9.16 -4.60 -12.13
N MET A 34 -8.74 -5.20 -11.02
CA MET A 34 -7.91 -6.42 -11.05
C MET A 34 -8.72 -7.67 -11.42
N GLY A 35 -10.03 -7.62 -11.38
CA GLY A 35 -10.87 -8.78 -11.65
C GLY A 35 -10.66 -9.93 -10.67
N ILE A 36 -10.43 -9.61 -9.40
CA ILE A 36 -10.17 -10.61 -8.37
C ILE A 36 -11.42 -11.45 -8.12
N ASP A 37 -11.24 -12.77 -8.10
CA ASP A 37 -12.31 -13.73 -7.81
C ASP A 37 -12.84 -13.50 -6.39
N ARG A 38 -14.16 -13.32 -6.28
CA ARG A 38 -14.83 -13.11 -5.00
C ARG A 38 -14.64 -14.27 -4.03
N THR A 39 -14.40 -15.48 -4.51
CA THR A 39 -14.15 -16.65 -3.66
C THR A 39 -12.84 -16.53 -2.87
N LYS A 40 -11.91 -15.69 -3.32
CA LYS A 40 -10.65 -15.43 -2.64
C LYS A 40 -10.77 -14.38 -1.53
N ILE A 41 -11.89 -13.70 -1.46
CA ILE A 41 -12.13 -12.65 -0.46
C ILE A 41 -12.63 -13.30 0.82
N ARG A 42 -11.92 -13.06 1.93
CA ARG A 42 -12.39 -13.44 3.26
C ARG A 42 -13.26 -12.31 3.80
N HIS A 43 -14.55 -12.61 3.98
CA HIS A 43 -15.50 -11.63 4.49
C HIS A 43 -15.39 -11.52 6.00
N ARG A 44 -14.83 -10.41 6.47
CA ARG A 44 -14.78 -10.04 7.88
C ARG A 44 -15.09 -8.58 8.02
N THR A 45 -15.88 -8.25 9.04
CA THR A 45 -16.10 -6.85 9.39
C THR A 45 -14.99 -6.40 10.33
N THR A 46 -14.16 -5.48 9.86
CA THR A 46 -13.10 -4.86 10.64
C THR A 46 -13.26 -3.35 10.56
N THR A 47 -13.15 -2.70 11.71
CA THR A 47 -13.18 -1.23 11.77
C THR A 47 -11.77 -0.70 11.78
N PHE A 48 -11.47 0.22 10.86
CA PHE A 48 -10.18 0.90 10.82
C PHE A 48 -10.23 2.16 11.63
N LYS A 49 -9.23 2.34 12.48
CA LYS A 49 -8.98 3.58 13.19
C LYS A 49 -7.59 4.09 12.84
N GLY A 50 -7.46 5.39 12.62
CA GLY A 50 -6.17 6.03 12.41
C GLY A 50 -5.62 5.96 10.98
N VAL A 51 -6.33 5.40 10.02
CA VAL A 51 -5.94 5.47 8.60
C VAL A 51 -6.18 6.88 8.07
N VAL A 52 -7.35 7.44 8.37
CA VAL A 52 -7.67 8.85 8.18
C VAL A 52 -8.19 9.36 9.52
N PRO A 53 -7.52 10.31 10.17
CA PRO A 53 -7.96 10.82 11.46
C PRO A 53 -9.42 11.28 11.42
N GLY A 54 -10.20 10.84 12.40
CA GLY A 54 -11.62 11.17 12.50
C GLY A 54 -12.55 10.35 11.62
N LEU A 55 -12.04 9.51 10.73
CA LEU A 55 -12.84 8.59 9.92
C LEU A 55 -12.72 7.17 10.44
N GLU A 56 -13.86 6.57 10.72
CA GLU A 56 -13.98 5.14 10.95
C GLU A 56 -14.54 4.50 9.69
N ALA A 57 -13.80 3.55 9.12
CA ALA A 57 -14.23 2.81 7.95
C ALA A 57 -14.32 1.33 8.27
N ARG A 58 -15.36 0.68 7.77
CA ARG A 58 -15.51 -0.78 7.88
C ARG A 58 -14.91 -1.44 6.66
N CYS A 59 -14.13 -2.46 6.91
CA CYS A 59 -13.61 -3.34 5.89
C CYS A 59 -14.68 -4.32 5.41
N THR A 60 -14.80 -4.52 4.10
CA THR A 60 -15.74 -5.48 3.52
C THR A 60 -15.15 -6.88 3.37
N GLY A 61 -13.85 -7.01 3.57
CA GLY A 61 -13.18 -8.30 3.50
C GLY A 61 -11.67 -8.14 3.46
N SER A 62 -10.95 -9.25 3.33
CA SER A 62 -9.51 -9.26 3.21
C SER A 62 -9.05 -10.19 2.09
N LEU A 63 -7.87 -9.91 1.55
CA LEU A 63 -7.22 -10.64 0.47
C LEU A 63 -5.76 -10.89 0.79
N LEU A 64 -5.27 -12.06 0.42
CA LEU A 64 -3.84 -12.35 0.43
C LEU A 64 -3.31 -12.12 -0.99
N LEU A 65 -2.46 -11.13 -1.17
CA LEU A 65 -1.92 -10.75 -2.48
C LEU A 65 -0.40 -10.74 -2.47
N GLU A 66 0.18 -11.12 -3.60
CA GLU A 66 1.61 -11.02 -3.80
C GLU A 66 2.01 -9.59 -4.15
N VAL A 67 3.04 -9.09 -3.47
CA VAL A 67 3.62 -7.77 -3.72
C VAL A 67 5.07 -7.95 -4.13
N VAL A 68 5.46 -7.37 -5.26
CA VAL A 68 6.81 -7.46 -5.81
C VAL A 68 7.42 -6.07 -5.90
N PHE A 69 8.62 -5.94 -5.33
CA PHE A 69 9.47 -4.77 -5.49
C PHE A 69 10.79 -5.18 -6.15
N GLY A 70 11.33 -4.28 -6.95
CA GLY A 70 12.63 -4.45 -7.58
C GLY A 70 12.55 -4.55 -9.10
N SER A 71 13.61 -5.10 -9.68
CA SER A 71 13.75 -5.31 -11.12
C SER A 71 13.81 -6.79 -11.45
N SER A 72 13.78 -7.13 -12.74
CA SER A 72 13.94 -8.52 -13.17
C SER A 72 15.25 -9.17 -12.69
N ASP A 73 16.29 -8.36 -12.47
CA ASP A 73 17.60 -8.84 -12.03
C ASP A 73 17.72 -8.98 -10.50
N ASN A 74 16.93 -8.21 -9.77
CA ASN A 74 16.97 -8.22 -8.31
C ASN A 74 15.61 -7.80 -7.77
N PHE A 75 14.80 -8.76 -7.35
CA PHE A 75 13.46 -8.49 -6.84
C PHE A 75 13.15 -9.31 -5.60
N ARG A 76 12.18 -8.82 -4.82
CA ARG A 76 11.57 -9.57 -3.72
C ARG A 76 10.08 -9.62 -3.88
N SER A 77 9.53 -10.77 -3.55
CA SER A 77 8.10 -11.04 -3.55
C SER A 77 7.69 -11.48 -2.15
N GLU A 78 6.65 -10.85 -1.61
CA GLU A 78 6.07 -11.23 -0.32
C GLU A 78 4.54 -11.27 -0.46
N ARG A 79 3.93 -12.21 0.23
CA ARG A 79 2.47 -12.27 0.31
C ARG A 79 2.01 -11.49 1.53
N LEU A 80 1.11 -10.55 1.31
CA LEU A 80 0.60 -9.66 2.34
C LEU A 80 -0.93 -9.72 2.39
N THR A 81 -1.47 -9.59 3.60
CA THR A 81 -2.91 -9.45 3.77
C THR A 81 -3.31 -8.01 3.57
N PHE A 82 -4.24 -7.80 2.64
CA PHE A 82 -4.85 -6.50 2.37
C PHE A 82 -6.30 -6.51 2.83
N TYR A 83 -6.71 -5.43 3.48
CA TYR A 83 -8.11 -5.22 3.83
C TYR A 83 -8.75 -4.33 2.76
N ILE A 84 -9.95 -4.71 2.34
CA ILE A 84 -10.66 -3.99 1.28
C ILE A 84 -11.37 -2.80 1.89
N ALA A 85 -10.95 -1.61 1.50
CA ALA A 85 -11.57 -0.36 1.93
C ALA A 85 -12.71 -0.01 0.97
N PRO A 86 -13.94 0.20 1.49
CA PRO A 86 -15.10 0.45 0.65
C PRO A 86 -15.25 1.90 0.18
N PHE A 87 -14.29 2.74 0.50
CA PHE A 87 -14.30 4.15 0.08
C PHE A 87 -13.31 4.41 -1.06
N ARG A 88 -13.50 5.53 -1.73
CA ARG A 88 -12.61 5.95 -2.83
C ARG A 88 -11.39 6.67 -2.29
N SER A 89 -10.27 6.48 -2.99
CA SER A 89 -9.03 7.20 -2.73
C SER A 89 -8.36 7.52 -4.06
N GLY A 90 -7.52 8.56 -4.07
CA GLY A 90 -6.63 8.84 -5.19
C GLY A 90 -5.54 7.78 -5.35
N ASP A 91 -5.31 6.96 -4.32
CA ASP A 91 -4.36 5.86 -4.36
C ASP A 91 -5.08 4.54 -4.68
N GLN A 92 -4.32 3.57 -5.19
CA GLN A 92 -4.84 2.24 -5.54
C GLN A 92 -4.76 1.28 -4.36
N ALA A 93 -3.75 1.44 -3.53
CA ALA A 93 -3.53 0.65 -2.33
C ALA A 93 -2.67 1.42 -1.32
N LEU A 94 -2.61 0.90 -0.10
CA LEU A 94 -1.78 1.45 0.97
C LEU A 94 -1.03 0.31 1.64
N LEU A 95 0.29 0.46 1.75
CA LEU A 95 1.15 -0.47 2.46
C LEU A 95 1.53 0.12 3.82
N GLY A 96 1.21 -0.61 4.87
CA GLY A 96 1.45 -0.19 6.25
C GLY A 96 2.68 -0.84 6.87
N ARG A 97 2.77 -0.78 8.20
CA ARG A 97 3.91 -1.29 8.97
C ARG A 97 4.21 -2.76 8.71
N THR A 98 3.19 -3.58 8.50
CA THR A 98 3.38 -5.01 8.22
C THR A 98 4.16 -5.24 6.93
N ALA A 99 3.95 -4.40 5.92
CA ALA A 99 4.70 -4.45 4.67
C ALA A 99 6.17 -4.07 4.88
N PHE A 100 6.44 -3.00 5.63
CA PHE A 100 7.82 -2.62 5.96
C PHE A 100 8.55 -3.77 6.66
N ALA A 101 7.89 -4.42 7.61
CA ALA A 101 8.48 -5.54 8.35
C ALA A 101 8.74 -6.75 7.47
N ARG A 102 7.79 -7.12 6.61
CA ARG A 102 7.91 -8.29 5.73
C ARG A 102 9.02 -8.13 4.69
N PHE A 103 9.17 -6.95 4.12
CA PHE A 103 10.24 -6.66 3.17
C PHE A 103 11.55 -6.28 3.85
N ASN A 104 11.53 -6.09 5.16
CA ASN A 104 12.65 -5.54 5.91
C ASN A 104 13.11 -4.22 5.28
N ALA A 105 12.14 -3.39 4.94
CA ALA A 105 12.34 -2.17 4.17
C ALA A 105 12.55 -0.96 5.07
N ILE A 106 13.45 -0.11 4.64
CA ILE A 106 13.79 1.15 5.35
C ILE A 106 13.47 2.32 4.42
N PRO A 107 12.51 3.18 4.79
CA PRO A 107 12.22 4.36 4.01
C PRO A 107 13.24 5.47 4.26
N HIS A 108 13.60 6.17 3.22
CA HIS A 108 14.41 7.38 3.29
C HIS A 108 13.58 8.52 2.70
N TYR A 109 12.83 9.20 3.54
CA TYR A 109 11.84 10.18 3.10
C TYR A 109 12.43 11.39 2.41
N ALA A 110 13.60 11.86 2.87
CA ALA A 110 14.24 13.02 2.27
C ALA A 110 14.60 12.82 0.79
N SER A 111 15.00 11.62 0.41
CA SER A 111 15.34 11.27 -0.98
C SER A 111 14.21 10.53 -1.72
N LEU A 112 13.09 10.25 -1.05
CA LEU A 112 11.98 9.43 -1.55
C LEU A 112 12.45 8.07 -2.08
N LYS A 113 13.26 7.38 -1.29
CA LYS A 113 13.78 6.05 -1.60
C LYS A 113 13.30 5.06 -0.55
N LEU A 114 13.03 3.85 -0.99
CA LEU A 114 12.78 2.70 -0.14
C LEU A 114 13.87 1.68 -0.40
N LYS A 115 14.56 1.24 0.64
CA LYS A 115 15.64 0.26 0.51
C LYS A 115 15.29 -1.01 1.26
N MET A 116 15.56 -2.16 0.65
CA MET A 116 15.33 -3.47 1.25
C MET A 116 16.39 -4.47 0.80
N PRO A 117 16.69 -5.48 1.62
CA PRO A 117 17.60 -6.53 1.19
C PRO A 117 16.95 -7.39 0.09
N GLY A 118 17.71 -7.69 -0.93
CA GLY A 118 17.30 -8.57 -2.02
C GLY A 118 18.28 -9.71 -2.22
N PRO A 119 17.94 -10.69 -3.06
CA PRO A 119 18.82 -11.86 -3.30
C PRO A 119 20.15 -11.49 -3.95
N CYS A 120 20.21 -10.39 -4.68
CA CYS A 120 21.43 -9.92 -5.38
C CYS A 120 21.92 -8.58 -4.83
N GLY A 121 21.70 -8.31 -3.54
CA GLY A 121 22.10 -7.07 -2.88
C GLY A 121 20.90 -6.18 -2.57
N THR A 122 21.18 -4.94 -2.19
CA THR A 122 20.14 -3.99 -1.81
C THR A 122 19.28 -3.60 -3.00
N ILE A 123 17.95 -3.72 -2.83
CA ILE A 123 16.96 -3.20 -3.77
C ILE A 123 16.64 -1.77 -3.34
N THR A 124 16.75 -0.81 -4.27
CA THR A 124 16.38 0.57 -4.06
C THR A 124 15.20 0.91 -4.96
N VAL A 125 14.08 1.31 -4.34
CA VAL A 125 12.87 1.71 -5.05
C VAL A 125 12.71 3.21 -4.90
N SER A 126 12.52 3.91 -6.02
CA SER A 126 12.30 5.35 -6.01
C SER A 126 10.81 5.66 -5.94
N GLY A 127 10.44 6.54 -5.02
CA GLY A 127 9.08 7.06 -4.95
C GLY A 127 8.83 8.12 -6.02
N ASN A 128 7.56 8.28 -6.39
CA ASN A 128 7.15 9.35 -7.29
C ASN A 128 7.06 10.65 -6.48
N THR A 129 7.92 11.60 -6.79
CA THR A 129 8.06 12.88 -6.06
C THR A 129 6.76 13.69 -6.08
N GLU A 130 6.17 13.86 -7.23
CA GLU A 130 4.95 14.66 -7.39
C GLU A 130 3.75 14.01 -6.71
N CYS A 131 3.53 12.72 -6.96
CA CYS A 131 2.44 11.98 -6.33
C CYS A 131 2.60 11.90 -4.81
N SER A 132 3.83 11.73 -4.30
CA SER A 132 4.10 11.68 -2.86
C SER A 132 3.75 13.00 -2.17
N LEU A 133 4.14 14.12 -2.74
CA LEU A 133 3.79 15.44 -2.20
C LEU A 133 2.28 15.68 -2.18
N ARG A 134 1.58 15.34 -3.26
CA ARG A 134 0.12 15.47 -3.33
C ARG A 134 -0.59 14.60 -2.30
N ALA A 135 -0.12 13.39 -2.09
CA ALA A 135 -0.70 12.48 -1.11
C ALA A 135 -0.52 13.02 0.33
N GLU A 136 0.64 13.57 0.64
CA GLU A 136 0.91 14.19 1.95
C GLU A 136 0.05 15.44 2.18
N GLU A 137 -0.08 16.30 1.19
CA GLU A 137 -0.93 17.49 1.24
C GLU A 137 -2.40 17.10 1.46
N HIS A 138 -2.89 16.10 0.75
CA HIS A 138 -4.25 15.61 0.89
C HIS A 138 -4.51 15.04 2.29
N ALA A 139 -3.60 14.25 2.82
CA ALA A 139 -3.69 13.70 4.16
C ALA A 139 -3.67 14.80 5.22
N ALA A 140 -2.83 15.83 5.07
CA ALA A 140 -2.77 16.98 5.96
C ALA A 140 -4.08 17.79 5.92
N ALA A 141 -4.67 17.99 4.74
CA ALA A 141 -5.94 18.69 4.58
C ALA A 141 -7.07 17.93 5.27
N LEU A 142 -7.14 16.60 5.10
CA LEU A 142 -8.14 15.77 5.78
C LEU A 142 -7.99 15.79 7.30
N ALA A 143 -6.76 15.76 7.81
CA ALA A 143 -6.48 15.86 9.23
C ALA A 143 -6.90 17.22 9.81
N ALA A 144 -6.74 18.30 9.05
CA ALA A 144 -7.14 19.66 9.47
C ALA A 144 -8.66 19.84 9.55
N GLU A 145 -9.43 19.10 8.76
CA GLU A 145 -10.90 19.14 8.77
C GLU A 145 -11.52 18.42 9.97
N HIS A 146 -10.76 17.61 10.65
CA HIS A 146 -11.19 16.79 11.78
C HIS A 146 -10.44 17.16 13.07
#